data_993c2501785de50828d631f8145e9cd8
#
_entry.id   993c2501785de50828d631f8145e9cd8
#
_cell.length_a   1.000
_cell.length_b   1.000
_cell.length_c   1.000
_cell.angle_alpha   90.00
_cell.angle_beta   90.00
_cell.angle_gamma   90.00
#
_symmetry.space_group_name_H-M   'P 1'
#
loop_
_entity.id
_entity.type
_entity.pdbx_description
1 polymer ?
#
loop_
_entity_poly.entity_id
_entity_poly.type
_entity_poly.pdbx_seq_one_letter_code
_entity_poly.pdbx_strand_id
1 'polypeptide(L)'
;MLKQLLRFVFFLAFFISTQASAEQRVIEDYEIKGISGELESNVELYLKQLVGEKPTRTLRRYAKKQVQSSIKALGYYNPTVDIEFDKDDKELTVKVERGPATRIEAINITLNGEGKNDSQLQNVIKNLNLTQGDILNHGKYDSAHKKIESMLLELGYFDAKWPARKLAVSVQKNSAVITFNIDTGVRYTYGNINIASETPAEKYIRSLAPFTQGQAYKATQIADYNLELSSTPYFASVRIYADIPARANGQVPINIDVLHKPANSYEVGGGFNTELGPKVRFKWSKPWITEDGHYLESNLNVAEKQQDISMAYTIPVDDPNDDLWRLSVGYKLEDELADDIYSEILTGQLQRQWLTEDKWVRTAFLRRDQETYRIGDEPEESTEMLMPGISYARKKSKGGTTPYWGEQWLISAEFGLDDVLSTTNLVRVQLQHAWLRTYLDKHLVFLKANVGAMLVDNIENVPYSLRFYAGGDQSVRGFAYQSISPEDEDGDLIGGKYLLTSTIEYNYQFAQNWRAALFVDGGTATNDFSDDFEVGAGFGFRYLTPIGPVKVDHAWGLTKESKSTRLSITIGPEI
;
A
#
# COMPACT_ATOMS: atom_id res chain seq x y z
N MET A 1 71.40 -24.18 -9.93
CA MET A 1 69.97 -23.90 -10.03
C MET A 1 69.58 -22.43 -9.81
N LEU A 2 70.24 -21.70 -8.92
CA LEU A 2 69.86 -20.30 -8.63
C LEU A 2 70.18 -19.29 -9.77
N LYS A 3 71.22 -19.53 -10.58
CA LYS A 3 71.57 -18.67 -11.72
C LYS A 3 70.67 -18.83 -12.98
N GLN A 4 69.93 -19.92 -13.09
CA GLN A 4 68.98 -20.14 -14.19
C GLN A 4 67.60 -19.53 -13.85
N LEU A 5 67.26 -19.50 -12.58
CA LEU A 5 66.02 -18.85 -12.11
C LEU A 5 66.07 -17.31 -12.27
N LEU A 6 67.24 -16.70 -12.03
CA LEU A 6 67.42 -15.25 -12.21
C LEU A 6 67.38 -14.80 -13.68
N ARG A 7 67.75 -15.65 -14.63
CA ARG A 7 67.68 -15.37 -16.08
C ARG A 7 66.25 -15.49 -16.61
N PHE A 8 65.43 -16.34 -16.01
CA PHE A 8 64.01 -16.48 -16.39
C PHE A 8 63.14 -15.30 -15.87
N VAL A 9 63.45 -14.78 -14.69
CA VAL A 9 62.77 -13.61 -14.12
C VAL A 9 63.14 -12.31 -14.89
N PHE A 10 64.37 -12.20 -15.40
CA PHE A 10 64.77 -11.04 -16.20
C PHE A 10 64.22 -11.07 -17.64
N PHE A 11 63.90 -12.27 -18.19
CA PHE A 11 63.25 -12.41 -19.50
C PHE A 11 61.74 -12.21 -19.44
N LEU A 12 61.11 -12.47 -18.27
CA LEU A 12 59.66 -12.16 -18.05
C LEU A 12 59.41 -10.67 -17.78
N ALA A 13 60.40 -9.94 -17.27
CA ALA A 13 60.30 -8.52 -17.01
C ALA A 13 60.51 -7.63 -18.28
N PHE A 14 61.02 -8.21 -19.38
CA PHE A 14 61.25 -7.45 -20.63
C PHE A 14 60.16 -7.68 -21.67
N PHE A 15 59.12 -8.50 -21.37
CA PHE A 15 57.93 -8.69 -22.20
C PHE A 15 56.69 -8.00 -21.62
N ILE A 16 56.86 -7.16 -20.59
CA ILE A 16 55.89 -6.08 -20.30
C ILE A 16 56.27 -4.90 -21.21
N SER A 17 56.34 -5.19 -22.49
CA SER A 17 56.31 -4.14 -23.52
C SER A 17 54.95 -3.49 -23.48
N THR A 18 54.92 -2.25 -23.03
CA THR A 18 54.09 -1.18 -23.54
C THR A 18 53.07 -1.62 -24.62
N GLN A 19 52.02 -2.30 -24.22
CA GLN A 19 50.75 -2.05 -24.89
C GLN A 19 50.40 -0.62 -24.50
N ALA A 20 50.80 0.35 -25.30
CA ALA A 20 50.12 1.60 -25.40
C ALA A 20 48.69 1.20 -25.81
N SER A 21 47.80 1.05 -24.83
CA SER A 21 46.38 1.08 -25.07
C SER A 21 46.17 2.39 -25.80
N ALA A 22 45.93 2.31 -27.09
CA ALA A 22 45.39 3.44 -27.84
C ALA A 22 44.09 3.74 -27.07
N GLU A 23 44.11 4.80 -26.28
CA GLU A 23 42.97 5.31 -25.55
C GLU A 23 41.85 5.44 -26.56
N GLN A 24 40.86 4.52 -26.50
CA GLN A 24 39.76 4.54 -27.46
C GLN A 24 39.02 5.84 -27.19
N ARG A 25 39.16 6.81 -28.09
CA ARG A 25 38.42 8.05 -28.02
C ARG A 25 36.94 7.72 -28.07
N VAL A 26 36.23 7.99 -26.97
CA VAL A 26 34.79 7.82 -26.79
C VAL A 26 34.20 9.11 -26.25
N ILE A 27 32.95 9.37 -26.56
CA ILE A 27 32.21 10.49 -25.99
C ILE A 27 32.04 10.28 -24.50
N GLU A 28 32.57 11.18 -23.70
CA GLU A 28 32.49 11.13 -22.22
C GLU A 28 31.33 11.99 -21.71
N ASP A 29 31.01 13.10 -22.41
CA ASP A 29 29.97 14.05 -22.00
C ASP A 29 29.35 14.77 -23.19
N TYR A 30 28.28 15.52 -22.96
CA TYR A 30 27.63 16.36 -23.98
C TYR A 30 27.14 17.69 -23.38
N GLU A 31 27.18 18.73 -24.20
CA GLU A 31 26.66 20.06 -23.90
C GLU A 31 25.55 20.45 -24.87
N ILE A 32 24.41 20.94 -24.35
CA ILE A 32 23.27 21.39 -25.16
C ILE A 32 23.17 22.91 -25.05
N LYS A 33 23.13 23.59 -26.19
CA LYS A 33 23.03 25.05 -26.31
C LYS A 33 21.81 25.47 -27.10
N GLY A 34 21.15 26.56 -26.72
CA GLY A 34 20.07 27.21 -27.46
C GLY A 34 18.65 26.74 -27.14
N ILE A 35 18.50 25.73 -26.27
CA ILE A 35 17.21 25.25 -25.75
C ILE A 35 17.31 25.04 -24.24
N SER A 36 16.15 24.97 -23.57
CA SER A 36 16.03 24.73 -22.12
C SER A 36 14.71 24.03 -21.77
N GLY A 37 14.63 23.51 -20.54
CA GLY A 37 13.43 22.88 -19.99
C GLY A 37 13.03 21.58 -20.74
N GLU A 38 11.75 21.42 -21.10
CA GLU A 38 11.23 20.18 -21.68
C GLU A 38 11.94 19.80 -23.00
N LEU A 39 12.35 20.80 -23.82
CA LEU A 39 13.10 20.56 -25.05
C LEU A 39 14.49 19.99 -24.76
N GLU A 40 15.19 20.56 -23.80
CA GLU A 40 16.52 20.12 -23.38
C GLU A 40 16.43 18.70 -22.82
N SER A 41 15.53 18.48 -21.86
CA SER A 41 15.33 17.15 -21.25
C SER A 41 14.98 16.07 -22.29
N ASN A 42 14.18 16.42 -23.29
CA ASN A 42 13.84 15.46 -24.36
C ASN A 42 15.05 15.16 -25.27
N VAL A 43 15.91 16.13 -25.55
CA VAL A 43 17.16 15.92 -26.28
C VAL A 43 18.15 15.09 -25.47
N GLU A 44 18.29 15.36 -24.17
CA GLU A 44 19.16 14.61 -23.28
C GLU A 44 18.87 13.10 -23.28
N LEU A 45 17.59 12.68 -23.31
CA LEU A 45 17.21 11.26 -23.35
C LEU A 45 17.86 10.50 -24.52
N TYR A 46 18.08 11.19 -25.64
CA TYR A 46 18.74 10.61 -26.80
C TYR A 46 20.26 10.72 -26.75
N LEU A 47 20.80 11.84 -26.22
CA LEU A 47 22.23 12.06 -26.13
C LEU A 47 22.89 11.14 -25.07
N LYS A 48 22.23 10.87 -23.96
CA LYS A 48 22.70 9.90 -22.94
C LYS A 48 23.06 8.53 -23.53
N GLN A 49 22.38 8.11 -24.60
CA GLN A 49 22.65 6.85 -25.27
C GLN A 49 23.94 6.87 -26.12
N LEU A 50 24.47 8.06 -26.40
CA LEU A 50 25.67 8.24 -27.22
C LEU A 50 26.96 8.32 -26.39
N VAL A 51 26.86 8.47 -25.08
CA VAL A 51 28.01 8.43 -24.16
C VAL A 51 28.62 7.03 -24.19
N GLY A 52 29.94 6.94 -24.36
CA GLY A 52 30.69 5.70 -24.54
C GLY A 52 30.87 5.27 -26.00
N GLU A 53 30.19 5.91 -26.97
CA GLU A 53 30.32 5.63 -28.39
C GLU A 53 31.52 6.36 -29.01
N LYS A 54 32.04 5.82 -30.15
CA LYS A 54 33.17 6.42 -30.85
C LYS A 54 32.73 7.66 -31.63
N PRO A 55 33.44 8.80 -31.58
CA PRO A 55 33.13 10.03 -32.30
C PRO A 55 33.42 9.85 -33.81
N THR A 56 32.38 9.48 -34.55
CA THR A 56 32.46 9.25 -36.01
C THR A 56 31.54 10.18 -36.77
N ARG A 57 31.84 10.41 -38.07
CA ARG A 57 30.94 11.17 -38.96
C ARG A 57 29.54 10.53 -39.03
N THR A 58 29.46 9.22 -38.91
CA THR A 58 28.19 8.49 -38.94
C THR A 58 27.41 8.76 -37.63
N LEU A 59 28.08 8.72 -36.49
CA LEU A 59 27.47 9.03 -35.22
C LEU A 59 26.98 10.49 -35.17
N ARG A 60 27.76 11.43 -35.67
CA ARG A 60 27.36 12.83 -35.81
C ARG A 60 26.06 13.01 -36.60
N ARG A 61 25.94 12.35 -37.76
CA ARG A 61 24.71 12.36 -38.58
C ARG A 61 23.54 11.72 -37.88
N TYR A 62 23.78 10.62 -37.19
CA TYR A 62 22.78 9.92 -36.37
C TYR A 62 22.29 10.82 -35.24
N ALA A 63 23.18 11.36 -34.43
CA ALA A 63 22.88 12.29 -33.34
C ALA A 63 22.05 13.50 -33.83
N LYS A 64 22.47 14.13 -34.95
CA LYS A 64 21.72 15.23 -35.58
C LYS A 64 20.29 14.84 -35.92
N LYS A 65 20.07 13.67 -36.49
CA LYS A 65 18.74 13.16 -36.83
C LYS A 65 17.90 12.90 -35.60
N GLN A 66 18.50 12.31 -34.55
CA GLN A 66 17.81 12.03 -33.27
C GLN A 66 17.39 13.33 -32.56
N VAL A 67 18.30 14.30 -32.46
CA VAL A 67 18.00 15.61 -31.89
C VAL A 67 16.90 16.32 -32.66
N GLN A 68 16.95 16.32 -34.00
CA GLN A 68 15.88 16.88 -34.81
C GLN A 68 14.55 16.18 -34.60
N SER A 69 14.54 14.86 -34.42
CA SER A 69 13.32 14.08 -34.17
C SER A 69 12.75 14.36 -32.78
N SER A 70 13.61 14.49 -31.76
CA SER A 70 13.18 14.82 -30.37
C SER A 70 12.53 16.20 -30.30
N ILE A 71 13.07 17.18 -31.04
CA ILE A 71 12.53 18.54 -31.08
C ILE A 71 11.21 18.59 -31.85
N LYS A 72 11.11 17.84 -32.99
CA LYS A 72 9.85 17.70 -33.74
C LYS A 72 8.75 17.07 -32.93
N ALA A 73 9.06 16.12 -32.05
CA ALA A 73 8.08 15.50 -31.14
C ALA A 73 7.41 16.50 -30.20
N LEU A 74 8.09 17.61 -29.90
CA LEU A 74 7.56 18.72 -29.07
C LEU A 74 7.03 19.90 -29.94
N GLY A 75 6.77 19.68 -31.23
CA GLY A 75 6.07 20.62 -32.12
C GLY A 75 6.94 21.59 -32.86
N TYR A 76 8.25 21.43 -32.90
CA TYR A 76 9.14 22.32 -33.65
C TYR A 76 9.71 21.58 -34.87
N TYR A 77 9.11 21.78 -36.04
CA TYR A 77 9.37 20.98 -37.22
C TYR A 77 10.52 21.47 -38.10
N ASN A 78 10.96 22.72 -37.93
CA ASN A 78 12.07 23.32 -38.68
C ASN A 78 13.24 23.69 -37.71
N PRO A 79 13.76 22.77 -36.92
CA PRO A 79 14.88 23.06 -36.07
C PRO A 79 16.19 23.09 -36.89
N THR A 80 17.05 24.07 -36.64
CA THR A 80 18.44 24.02 -37.08
C THR A 80 19.25 23.36 -35.97
N VAL A 81 19.94 22.28 -36.31
CA VAL A 81 20.78 21.54 -35.34
C VAL A 81 22.17 21.44 -35.91
N ASP A 82 23.13 21.91 -35.13
CA ASP A 82 24.54 21.71 -35.42
C ASP A 82 25.20 20.91 -34.29
N ILE A 83 26.09 20.00 -34.71
CA ILE A 83 26.75 19.06 -33.79
C ILE A 83 28.23 19.08 -34.07
N GLU A 84 29.00 19.38 -33.07
CA GLU A 84 30.44 19.47 -33.09
C GLU A 84 31.03 18.54 -32.03
N PHE A 85 32.16 17.90 -32.36
CA PHE A 85 33.00 17.28 -31.34
C PHE A 85 34.05 18.29 -30.89
N ASP A 86 34.45 18.29 -29.64
CA ASP A 86 35.55 19.08 -29.14
C ASP A 86 36.90 18.63 -29.76
N LYS A 87 37.98 19.38 -29.44
CA LYS A 87 39.30 19.08 -30.05
C LYS A 87 39.86 17.73 -29.69
N ASP A 88 39.44 17.18 -28.52
CA ASP A 88 39.90 15.89 -28.01
C ASP A 88 38.91 14.75 -28.31
N ASP A 89 37.81 15.06 -29.04
CA ASP A 89 36.72 14.13 -29.38
C ASP A 89 36.04 13.47 -28.19
N LYS A 90 36.07 14.12 -27.01
CA LYS A 90 35.50 13.60 -25.77
C LYS A 90 34.14 14.20 -25.41
N GLU A 91 33.86 15.42 -25.87
CA GLU A 91 32.62 16.12 -25.61
C GLU A 91 31.84 16.39 -26.89
N LEU A 92 30.52 16.16 -26.83
CA LEU A 92 29.60 16.41 -27.96
C LEU A 92 28.83 17.71 -27.69
N THR A 93 29.18 18.79 -28.38
CA THR A 93 28.41 20.05 -28.35
C THR A 93 27.27 20.03 -29.35
N VAL A 94 26.04 20.21 -28.83
CA VAL A 94 24.80 20.25 -29.62
C VAL A 94 24.20 21.65 -29.57
N LYS A 95 24.29 22.40 -30.67
CA LYS A 95 23.69 23.73 -30.82
C LYS A 95 22.34 23.60 -31.52
N VAL A 96 21.28 24.11 -30.90
CA VAL A 96 19.92 23.98 -31.38
C VAL A 96 19.23 25.33 -31.48
N GLU A 97 18.73 25.63 -32.68
CA GLU A 97 17.74 26.69 -32.91
C GLU A 97 16.39 26.01 -33.16
N ARG A 98 15.46 26.11 -32.23
CA ARG A 98 14.18 25.37 -32.26
C ARG A 98 13.27 25.70 -33.43
N GLY A 99 13.41 26.91 -34.01
CA GLY A 99 12.49 27.42 -35.04
C GLY A 99 11.09 27.77 -34.50
N PRO A 100 10.13 28.05 -35.40
CA PRO A 100 8.75 28.38 -35.02
C PRO A 100 7.99 27.16 -34.48
N ALA A 101 7.15 27.40 -33.45
CA ALA A 101 6.30 26.36 -32.87
C ALA A 101 5.11 26.06 -33.76
N THR A 102 4.85 24.78 -34.01
CA THR A 102 3.64 24.29 -34.68
C THR A 102 2.52 24.20 -33.67
N ARG A 103 1.39 24.88 -33.93
CA ARG A 103 0.25 24.90 -33.04
C ARG A 103 -0.90 24.05 -33.55
N ILE A 104 -1.71 23.54 -32.64
CA ILE A 104 -2.93 22.79 -32.96
C ILE A 104 -3.98 23.79 -33.45
N GLU A 105 -4.28 23.70 -34.76
CA GLU A 105 -5.28 24.52 -35.44
C GLU A 105 -6.70 24.00 -35.18
N ALA A 106 -6.89 22.67 -35.21
CA ALA A 106 -8.18 22.04 -34.96
C ALA A 106 -8.02 20.63 -34.37
N ILE A 107 -9.01 20.23 -33.57
CA ILE A 107 -9.16 18.89 -33.00
C ILE A 107 -10.52 18.37 -33.41
N ASN A 108 -10.58 17.39 -34.29
CA ASN A 108 -11.79 16.80 -34.84
C ASN A 108 -11.93 15.38 -34.29
N ILE A 109 -12.82 15.18 -33.31
CA ILE A 109 -13.11 13.86 -32.75
C ILE A 109 -14.56 13.50 -33.05
N THR A 110 -14.75 12.40 -33.77
CA THR A 110 -16.09 11.92 -34.18
C THR A 110 -16.28 10.51 -33.61
N LEU A 111 -17.38 10.29 -32.90
CA LEU A 111 -17.83 8.99 -32.43
C LEU A 111 -19.02 8.51 -33.26
N ASN A 112 -18.94 7.26 -33.73
CA ASN A 112 -20.02 6.51 -34.38
C ASN A 112 -20.24 5.20 -33.60
N GLY A 113 -21.34 4.50 -33.91
CA GLY A 113 -21.72 3.27 -33.19
C GLY A 113 -22.46 3.55 -31.88
N GLU A 114 -22.64 2.53 -31.05
CA GLU A 114 -23.41 2.61 -29.81
C GLU A 114 -22.75 3.52 -28.76
N GLY A 115 -21.42 3.64 -28.78
CA GLY A 115 -20.66 4.51 -27.88
C GLY A 115 -20.81 6.01 -28.13
N LYS A 116 -21.51 6.42 -29.22
CA LYS A 116 -21.71 7.83 -29.55
C LYS A 116 -22.31 8.62 -28.38
N ASN A 117 -23.26 8.03 -27.65
CA ASN A 117 -23.96 8.65 -26.53
C ASN A 117 -23.48 8.16 -25.15
N ASP A 118 -22.40 7.39 -25.09
CA ASP A 118 -21.84 6.91 -23.83
C ASP A 118 -21.19 8.06 -23.06
N SER A 119 -21.78 8.40 -21.89
CA SER A 119 -21.35 9.53 -21.08
C SER A 119 -19.93 9.41 -20.54
N GLN A 120 -19.47 8.19 -20.26
CA GLN A 120 -18.11 7.95 -19.75
C GLN A 120 -17.09 8.17 -20.85
N LEU A 121 -17.36 7.68 -22.06
CA LEU A 121 -16.51 7.89 -23.22
C LEU A 121 -16.47 9.36 -23.62
N GLN A 122 -17.61 10.03 -23.66
CA GLN A 122 -17.69 11.48 -23.94
C GLN A 122 -16.94 12.30 -22.87
N ASN A 123 -17.03 11.92 -21.60
CA ASN A 123 -16.29 12.59 -20.53
C ASN A 123 -14.77 12.43 -20.70
N VAL A 124 -14.30 11.25 -21.10
CA VAL A 124 -12.88 11.05 -21.42
C VAL A 124 -12.43 11.93 -22.56
N ILE A 125 -13.23 12.00 -23.65
CA ILE A 125 -12.92 12.83 -24.82
C ILE A 125 -12.88 14.32 -24.45
N LYS A 126 -13.81 14.80 -23.66
CA LYS A 126 -13.84 16.18 -23.19
C LYS A 126 -12.63 16.56 -22.31
N ASN A 127 -12.09 15.59 -21.57
CA ASN A 127 -10.99 15.78 -20.64
C ASN A 127 -9.65 15.26 -21.20
N LEU A 128 -9.48 15.22 -22.51
CA LEU A 128 -8.19 14.95 -23.12
C LEU A 128 -7.26 16.15 -22.90
N ASN A 129 -5.99 15.86 -22.65
CA ASN A 129 -4.96 16.90 -22.49
C ASN A 129 -4.49 17.44 -23.87
N LEU A 130 -5.46 17.86 -24.69
CA LEU A 130 -5.27 18.45 -26.02
C LEU A 130 -6.17 19.68 -26.12
N THR A 131 -5.55 20.84 -26.40
CA THR A 131 -6.28 22.11 -26.53
C THR A 131 -5.93 22.78 -27.85
N GLN A 132 -6.93 23.32 -28.54
CA GLN A 132 -6.71 24.14 -29.72
C GLN A 132 -5.87 25.37 -29.36
N GLY A 133 -4.88 25.70 -30.15
CA GLY A 133 -3.93 26.78 -29.90
C GLY A 133 -2.66 26.37 -29.16
N ASP A 134 -2.65 25.21 -28.46
CA ASP A 134 -1.45 24.69 -27.81
C ASP A 134 -0.38 24.31 -28.81
N ILE A 135 0.88 24.30 -28.37
CA ILE A 135 1.98 23.75 -29.15
C ILE A 135 1.77 22.23 -29.29
N LEU A 136 1.89 21.73 -30.53
CA LEU A 136 1.76 20.31 -30.77
C LEU A 136 2.80 19.52 -29.99
N ASN A 137 2.35 18.51 -29.25
CA ASN A 137 3.19 17.55 -28.54
C ASN A 137 2.73 16.13 -28.92
N HIS A 138 3.62 15.36 -29.55
CA HIS A 138 3.32 13.99 -30.01
C HIS A 138 3.00 13.08 -28.83
N GLY A 139 3.66 13.25 -27.69
CA GLY A 139 3.38 12.48 -26.46
C GLY A 139 1.95 12.70 -25.96
N LYS A 140 1.45 13.95 -25.99
CA LYS A 140 0.06 14.27 -25.66
C LYS A 140 -0.93 13.69 -26.67
N TYR A 141 -0.59 13.73 -27.96
CA TYR A 141 -1.40 13.10 -29.02
C TYR A 141 -1.54 11.59 -28.83
N ASP A 142 -0.42 10.88 -28.61
CA ASP A 142 -0.41 9.44 -28.40
C ASP A 142 -1.09 9.05 -27.07
N SER A 143 -0.90 9.85 -26.03
CA SER A 143 -1.59 9.66 -24.73
C SER A 143 -3.10 9.82 -24.87
N ALA A 144 -3.57 10.82 -25.65
CA ALA A 144 -4.99 11.01 -25.90
C ALA A 144 -5.60 9.80 -26.65
N HIS A 145 -4.91 9.31 -27.68
CA HIS A 145 -5.33 8.10 -28.38
C HIS A 145 -5.41 6.89 -27.44
N LYS A 146 -4.34 6.59 -26.69
CA LYS A 146 -4.30 5.48 -25.74
C LYS A 146 -5.39 5.59 -24.68
N LYS A 147 -5.69 6.80 -24.21
CA LYS A 147 -6.73 7.03 -23.21
C LYS A 147 -8.12 6.69 -23.74
N ILE A 148 -8.41 7.05 -24.99
CA ILE A 148 -9.68 6.68 -25.64
C ILE A 148 -9.73 5.15 -25.86
N GLU A 149 -8.67 4.55 -26.39
CA GLU A 149 -8.58 3.11 -26.67
C GLU A 149 -8.76 2.29 -25.37
N SER A 150 -8.08 2.67 -24.29
CA SER A 150 -8.25 2.03 -22.99
C SER A 150 -9.67 2.14 -22.46
N MET A 151 -10.33 3.29 -22.65
CA MET A 151 -11.72 3.45 -22.22
C MET A 151 -12.69 2.62 -23.09
N LEU A 152 -12.44 2.48 -24.39
CA LEU A 152 -13.24 1.60 -25.26
C LEU A 152 -13.18 0.15 -24.77
N LEU A 153 -11.98 -0.33 -24.45
CA LEU A 153 -11.79 -1.68 -23.89
C LEU A 153 -12.41 -1.83 -22.51
N GLU A 154 -12.24 -0.83 -21.66
CA GLU A 154 -12.83 -0.75 -20.30
C GLU A 154 -14.36 -0.92 -20.36
N LEU A 155 -15.02 -0.26 -21.33
CA LEU A 155 -16.48 -0.24 -21.47
C LEU A 155 -17.04 -1.39 -22.33
N GLY A 156 -16.18 -2.26 -22.86
CA GLY A 156 -16.61 -3.42 -23.66
C GLY A 156 -16.87 -3.13 -25.14
N TYR A 157 -16.30 -2.08 -25.72
CA TYR A 157 -16.34 -1.82 -27.16
C TYR A 157 -15.19 -2.55 -27.87
N PHE A 158 -15.22 -3.89 -27.85
CA PHE A 158 -14.10 -4.71 -28.32
C PHE A 158 -13.92 -4.72 -29.85
N ASP A 159 -14.92 -4.32 -30.59
CA ASP A 159 -14.88 -4.23 -32.06
C ASP A 159 -14.62 -2.80 -32.56
N ALA A 160 -14.21 -1.90 -31.66
CA ALA A 160 -13.95 -0.52 -32.02
C ALA A 160 -12.88 -0.40 -33.12
N LYS A 161 -13.14 0.43 -34.12
CA LYS A 161 -12.28 0.71 -35.25
C LYS A 161 -11.96 2.19 -35.34
N TRP A 162 -10.84 2.50 -35.93
CA TRP A 162 -10.40 3.86 -36.18
C TRP A 162 -10.38 4.15 -37.71
N PRO A 163 -11.52 4.48 -38.31
CA PRO A 163 -11.58 4.86 -39.75
C PRO A 163 -10.63 5.98 -40.10
N ALA A 164 -10.37 6.91 -39.20
CA ALA A 164 -9.30 7.88 -39.32
C ALA A 164 -8.61 8.14 -37.98
N ARG A 165 -7.29 7.97 -37.96
CA ARG A 165 -6.36 8.43 -36.94
C ARG A 165 -5.26 9.21 -37.63
N LYS A 166 -5.40 10.53 -37.70
CA LYS A 166 -4.53 11.38 -38.52
C LYS A 166 -4.05 12.59 -37.73
N LEU A 167 -2.76 12.82 -37.79
CA LEU A 167 -2.11 14.05 -37.39
C LEU A 167 -1.56 14.71 -38.68
N ALA A 168 -2.23 15.73 -39.17
CA ALA A 168 -1.83 16.46 -40.37
C ALA A 168 -1.06 17.72 -39.97
N VAL A 169 0.24 17.77 -40.25
CA VAL A 169 1.11 18.89 -39.91
C VAL A 169 1.44 19.67 -41.19
N SER A 170 1.16 20.97 -41.15
CA SER A 170 1.59 21.92 -42.17
C SER A 170 2.83 22.68 -41.65
N VAL A 171 4.00 22.26 -42.12
CA VAL A 171 5.28 22.87 -41.71
C VAL A 171 5.37 24.32 -42.20
N GLN A 172 4.77 24.64 -43.36
CA GLN A 172 4.78 25.99 -43.94
C GLN A 172 3.91 26.96 -43.13
N LYS A 173 2.77 26.48 -42.59
CA LYS A 173 1.83 27.29 -41.82
C LYS A 173 2.11 27.20 -40.31
N ASN A 174 3.04 26.34 -39.88
CA ASN A 174 3.26 26.01 -38.47
C ASN A 174 1.96 25.62 -37.73
N SER A 175 1.12 24.85 -38.40
CA SER A 175 -0.16 24.41 -37.89
C SER A 175 -0.34 22.89 -37.99
N ALA A 176 -1.17 22.31 -37.13
CA ALA A 176 -1.48 20.90 -37.12
C ALA A 176 -2.97 20.68 -36.90
N VAL A 177 -3.54 19.71 -37.61
CA VAL A 177 -4.92 19.25 -37.40
C VAL A 177 -4.90 17.82 -36.92
N ILE A 178 -5.57 17.59 -35.79
CA ILE A 178 -5.76 16.25 -35.17
C ILE A 178 -7.14 15.75 -35.57
N THR A 179 -7.22 14.54 -36.14
CA THR A 179 -8.47 13.90 -36.51
C THR A 179 -8.53 12.49 -35.91
N PHE A 180 -9.53 12.23 -35.06
CA PHE A 180 -9.89 10.93 -34.56
C PHE A 180 -11.33 10.61 -34.98
N ASN A 181 -11.49 9.69 -35.94
CA ASN A 181 -12.79 9.14 -36.28
C ASN A 181 -12.84 7.71 -35.71
N ILE A 182 -13.81 7.47 -34.82
CA ILE A 182 -13.92 6.23 -34.05
C ILE A 182 -15.29 5.65 -34.33
N ASP A 183 -15.34 4.43 -34.80
CA ASP A 183 -16.54 3.60 -34.83
C ASP A 183 -16.41 2.60 -33.68
N THR A 184 -17.23 2.80 -32.65
CA THR A 184 -17.19 1.97 -31.43
C THR A 184 -17.75 0.57 -31.66
N GLY A 185 -18.55 0.38 -32.73
CA GLY A 185 -19.32 -0.85 -32.88
C GLY A 185 -20.38 -0.99 -31.79
N VAL A 186 -20.69 -2.23 -31.42
CA VAL A 186 -21.65 -2.58 -30.35
C VAL A 186 -20.95 -2.58 -29.00
N ARG A 187 -21.70 -2.31 -27.93
CA ARG A 187 -21.24 -2.51 -26.56
C ARG A 187 -21.53 -3.93 -26.12
N TYR A 188 -20.48 -4.67 -25.78
CA TYR A 188 -20.65 -6.03 -25.29
C TYR A 188 -21.18 -6.06 -23.86
N THR A 189 -21.93 -7.11 -23.56
CA THR A 189 -22.48 -7.44 -22.22
C THR A 189 -21.79 -8.68 -21.69
N TYR A 190 -21.92 -8.93 -20.38
CA TYR A 190 -21.43 -10.16 -19.76
C TYR A 190 -22.20 -11.37 -20.28
N GLY A 191 -21.46 -12.38 -20.72
CA GLY A 191 -21.97 -13.71 -21.06
C GLY A 191 -21.95 -14.65 -19.86
N ASN A 192 -21.85 -15.95 -20.14
CA ASN A 192 -21.78 -17.00 -19.11
C ASN A 192 -20.46 -16.92 -18.32
N ILE A 193 -20.54 -17.26 -17.03
CA ILE A 193 -19.38 -17.54 -16.19
C ILE A 193 -19.00 -19.01 -16.37
N ASN A 194 -17.82 -19.25 -16.90
CA ASN A 194 -17.25 -20.58 -17.12
C ASN A 194 -16.15 -20.82 -16.08
N ILE A 195 -16.31 -21.83 -15.25
CA ILE A 195 -15.33 -22.24 -14.25
C ILE A 195 -14.55 -23.42 -14.83
N ALA A 196 -13.22 -23.30 -14.91
CA ALA A 196 -12.38 -24.26 -15.63
C ALA A 196 -12.29 -25.65 -14.97
N SER A 197 -12.57 -25.77 -13.68
CA SER A 197 -12.53 -27.03 -12.93
C SER A 197 -13.68 -27.10 -11.93
N GLU A 198 -14.17 -28.31 -11.68
CA GLU A 198 -15.12 -28.53 -10.58
C GLU A 198 -14.50 -28.07 -9.26
N THR A 199 -15.27 -27.34 -8.49
CA THR A 199 -14.85 -26.76 -7.21
C THR A 199 -16.01 -26.75 -6.23
N PRO A 200 -15.81 -27.16 -4.98
CA PRO A 200 -16.82 -27.00 -3.94
C PRO A 200 -17.15 -25.52 -3.67
N ALA A 201 -16.25 -24.60 -4.06
CA ALA A 201 -16.46 -23.16 -3.92
C ALA A 201 -17.32 -22.52 -5.03
N GLU A 202 -17.91 -23.28 -5.96
CA GLU A 202 -18.71 -22.74 -7.07
C GLU A 202 -19.82 -21.80 -6.59
N LYS A 203 -20.48 -22.13 -5.48
CA LYS A 203 -21.49 -21.28 -4.84
C LYS A 203 -20.95 -19.87 -4.60
N TYR A 204 -19.78 -19.75 -3.97
CA TYR A 204 -19.16 -18.46 -3.65
C TYR A 204 -18.61 -17.75 -4.89
N ILE A 205 -18.04 -18.51 -5.83
CA ILE A 205 -17.60 -17.93 -7.11
C ILE A 205 -18.79 -17.23 -7.79
N ARG A 206 -19.94 -17.83 -7.83
CA ARG A 206 -21.11 -17.24 -8.50
C ARG A 206 -21.77 -16.12 -7.68
N SER A 207 -21.86 -16.25 -6.36
CA SER A 207 -22.51 -15.25 -5.51
C SER A 207 -21.72 -13.94 -5.40
N LEU A 208 -20.39 -14.02 -5.45
CA LEU A 208 -19.51 -12.85 -5.36
C LEU A 208 -19.33 -12.10 -6.70
N ALA A 209 -19.95 -12.59 -7.80
CA ALA A 209 -19.86 -11.89 -9.08
C ALA A 209 -20.57 -10.52 -9.01
N PRO A 210 -19.86 -9.39 -9.26
CA PRO A 210 -20.43 -8.04 -9.13
C PRO A 210 -21.27 -7.63 -10.35
N PHE A 211 -21.63 -8.60 -11.20
CA PHE A 211 -22.41 -8.41 -12.43
C PHE A 211 -23.33 -9.58 -12.68
N THR A 212 -24.35 -9.34 -13.49
CA THR A 212 -25.26 -10.37 -13.99
C THR A 212 -25.10 -10.56 -15.49
N GLN A 213 -25.45 -11.74 -15.99
CA GLN A 213 -25.48 -12.01 -17.44
C GLN A 213 -26.36 -11.00 -18.15
N GLY A 214 -25.90 -10.46 -19.28
CA GLY A 214 -26.59 -9.43 -20.06
C GLY A 214 -26.37 -7.99 -19.58
N GLN A 215 -25.77 -7.77 -18.42
CA GLN A 215 -25.34 -6.45 -17.96
C GLN A 215 -24.18 -5.94 -18.82
N ALA A 216 -24.10 -4.61 -19.06
CA ALA A 216 -23.04 -3.98 -19.84
C ALA A 216 -21.66 -4.25 -19.20
N TYR A 217 -20.71 -4.69 -20.03
CA TYR A 217 -19.35 -5.03 -19.59
C TYR A 217 -18.60 -3.80 -19.04
N LYS A 218 -17.81 -4.05 -17.99
CA LYS A 218 -16.81 -3.14 -17.44
C LYS A 218 -15.59 -3.92 -16.96
N ALA A 219 -14.39 -3.57 -17.45
CA ALA A 219 -13.16 -4.25 -17.05
C ALA A 219 -12.84 -4.07 -15.54
N THR A 220 -13.19 -2.92 -14.95
CA THR A 220 -13.02 -2.68 -13.51
C THR A 220 -13.79 -3.67 -12.66
N GLN A 221 -15.01 -4.07 -13.05
CA GLN A 221 -15.77 -5.09 -12.32
C GLN A 221 -15.09 -6.47 -12.38
N ILE A 222 -14.38 -6.81 -13.48
CA ILE A 222 -13.59 -8.05 -13.54
C ILE A 222 -12.39 -7.98 -12.58
N ALA A 223 -11.73 -6.81 -12.50
CA ALA A 223 -10.62 -6.61 -11.57
C ALA A 223 -11.08 -6.68 -10.11
N ASP A 224 -12.20 -6.03 -9.77
CA ASP A 224 -12.81 -6.06 -8.44
C ASP A 224 -13.21 -7.49 -8.06
N TYR A 225 -13.82 -8.21 -8.99
CA TYR A 225 -14.20 -9.62 -8.80
C TYR A 225 -13.00 -10.52 -8.55
N ASN A 226 -11.92 -10.32 -9.32
CA ASN A 226 -10.67 -11.06 -9.10
C ASN A 226 -10.07 -10.79 -7.72
N LEU A 227 -10.10 -9.54 -7.27
CA LEU A 227 -9.65 -9.15 -5.94
C LEU A 227 -10.52 -9.78 -4.85
N GLU A 228 -11.84 -9.74 -5.00
CA GLU A 228 -12.82 -10.29 -4.07
C GLU A 228 -12.62 -11.80 -3.88
N LEU A 229 -12.57 -12.56 -4.99
CA LEU A 229 -12.31 -13.99 -4.91
C LEU A 229 -10.92 -14.34 -4.38
N SER A 230 -9.89 -13.54 -4.73
CA SER A 230 -8.53 -13.75 -4.23
C SER A 230 -8.39 -13.51 -2.73
N SER A 231 -9.26 -12.68 -2.16
CA SER A 231 -9.27 -12.39 -0.71
C SER A 231 -9.95 -13.49 0.10
N THR A 232 -10.70 -14.39 -0.54
CA THR A 232 -11.34 -15.52 0.15
C THR A 232 -10.31 -16.48 0.76
N PRO A 233 -10.65 -17.20 1.82
CA PRO A 233 -9.74 -18.17 2.43
C PRO A 233 -9.43 -19.38 1.53
N TYR A 234 -10.14 -19.57 0.42
CA TYR A 234 -10.17 -20.82 -0.34
C TYR A 234 -9.09 -20.97 -1.40
N PHE A 235 -8.69 -19.86 -2.04
CA PHE A 235 -7.85 -19.91 -3.23
C PHE A 235 -6.42 -19.45 -2.98
N ALA A 236 -5.46 -20.18 -3.53
CA ALA A 236 -4.06 -19.79 -3.60
C ALA A 236 -3.81 -18.82 -4.78
N SER A 237 -4.59 -18.99 -5.86
CA SER A 237 -4.55 -18.13 -7.03
C SER A 237 -5.91 -18.09 -7.69
N VAL A 238 -6.29 -16.91 -8.15
CA VAL A 238 -7.50 -16.65 -8.93
C VAL A 238 -7.11 -15.88 -10.18
N ARG A 239 -7.62 -16.28 -11.33
CA ARG A 239 -7.50 -15.57 -12.59
C ARG A 239 -8.87 -15.47 -13.24
N ILE A 240 -9.38 -14.25 -13.36
CA ILE A 240 -10.65 -13.97 -14.03
C ILE A 240 -10.36 -13.11 -15.25
N TYR A 241 -10.90 -13.51 -16.40
CA TYR A 241 -10.71 -12.75 -17.63
C TYR A 241 -11.91 -12.91 -18.58
N ALA A 242 -12.14 -11.86 -19.36
CA ALA A 242 -13.09 -11.88 -20.44
C ALA A 242 -12.48 -12.62 -21.65
N ASP A 243 -13.16 -13.64 -22.17
CA ASP A 243 -12.74 -14.36 -23.38
C ASP A 243 -13.19 -13.58 -24.61
N ILE A 244 -12.45 -12.49 -24.90
CA ILE A 244 -12.77 -11.63 -26.03
C ILE A 244 -12.75 -12.39 -27.38
N PRO A 245 -11.85 -13.34 -27.64
CA PRO A 245 -11.90 -14.17 -28.85
C PRO A 245 -13.19 -14.99 -29.00
N ALA A 246 -13.75 -15.47 -27.90
CA ALA A 246 -14.99 -16.29 -27.88
C ALA A 246 -16.28 -15.46 -27.81
N ARG A 247 -16.20 -14.13 -27.91
CA ARG A 247 -17.38 -13.26 -27.88
C ARG A 247 -18.32 -13.57 -29.05
N ALA A 248 -19.61 -13.60 -28.77
CA ALA A 248 -20.66 -13.86 -29.76
C ALA A 248 -21.96 -13.18 -29.33
N ASN A 249 -22.81 -12.82 -30.28
CA ASN A 249 -24.16 -12.30 -30.05
C ASN A 249 -24.20 -11.09 -29.07
N GLY A 250 -23.18 -10.23 -29.12
CA GLY A 250 -23.08 -9.07 -28.20
C GLY A 250 -22.71 -9.43 -26.76
N GLN A 251 -22.30 -10.67 -26.49
CA GLN A 251 -21.87 -11.14 -25.17
C GLN A 251 -20.42 -11.60 -25.18
N VAL A 252 -19.73 -11.40 -24.04
CA VAL A 252 -18.38 -11.89 -23.81
C VAL A 252 -18.39 -12.87 -22.63
N PRO A 253 -17.99 -14.14 -22.83
CA PRO A 253 -17.87 -15.11 -21.74
C PRO A 253 -16.79 -14.69 -20.74
N ILE A 254 -17.03 -14.99 -19.46
CA ILE A 254 -16.07 -14.76 -18.39
C ILE A 254 -15.52 -16.09 -17.93
N ASN A 255 -14.23 -16.29 -18.11
CA ASN A 255 -13.54 -17.51 -17.70
C ASN A 255 -12.86 -17.30 -16.35
N ILE A 256 -13.00 -18.29 -15.47
CA ILE A 256 -12.46 -18.30 -14.11
C ILE A 256 -11.59 -19.53 -13.94
N ASP A 257 -10.31 -19.30 -13.70
CA ASP A 257 -9.35 -20.33 -13.33
C ASP A 257 -8.99 -20.14 -11.85
N VAL A 258 -9.20 -21.15 -11.04
CA VAL A 258 -8.87 -21.12 -9.60
C VAL A 258 -7.90 -22.23 -9.24
N LEU A 259 -6.95 -21.92 -8.37
CA LEU A 259 -6.12 -22.89 -7.70
C LEU A 259 -6.45 -22.85 -6.21
N HIS A 260 -6.89 -23.99 -5.67
CA HIS A 260 -7.23 -24.11 -4.25
C HIS A 260 -5.98 -24.00 -3.36
N LYS A 261 -6.15 -23.43 -2.18
CA LYS A 261 -5.16 -23.59 -1.11
C LYS A 261 -5.04 -25.07 -0.72
N PRO A 262 -3.87 -25.51 -0.25
CA PRO A 262 -3.71 -26.84 0.35
C PRO A 262 -4.72 -27.07 1.47
N ALA A 263 -5.10 -28.33 1.70
CA ALA A 263 -6.04 -28.69 2.76
C ALA A 263 -5.56 -28.24 4.16
N ASN A 264 -4.24 -28.08 4.34
CA ASN A 264 -3.63 -27.45 5.48
C ASN A 264 -2.57 -26.48 4.98
N SER A 265 -2.62 -25.23 5.44
CA SER A 265 -1.61 -24.20 5.19
C SER A 265 -0.90 -23.86 6.48
N TYR A 266 0.41 -23.70 6.41
CA TYR A 266 1.27 -23.34 7.54
C TYR A 266 2.07 -22.11 7.18
N GLU A 267 2.05 -21.10 8.05
CA GLU A 267 2.83 -19.89 7.90
C GLU A 267 3.70 -19.72 9.14
N VAL A 268 4.99 -19.48 8.95
CA VAL A 268 5.95 -19.18 10.02
C VAL A 268 6.52 -17.80 9.78
N GLY A 269 6.51 -16.97 10.80
CA GLY A 269 7.07 -15.63 10.78
C GLY A 269 7.95 -15.38 12.00
N GLY A 270 8.89 -14.46 11.84
CA GLY A 270 9.70 -13.95 12.95
C GLY A 270 9.70 -12.42 12.93
N GLY A 271 9.85 -11.81 14.08
CA GLY A 271 9.90 -10.36 14.24
C GLY A 271 10.66 -9.98 15.50
N PHE A 272 10.86 -8.71 15.66
CA PHE A 272 11.43 -8.10 16.85
C PHE A 272 10.76 -6.75 17.10
N ASN A 273 10.44 -6.47 18.34
CA ASN A 273 10.22 -5.12 18.82
C ASN A 273 10.86 -4.94 20.21
N THR A 274 11.09 -3.72 20.60
CA THR A 274 11.82 -3.39 21.83
C THR A 274 11.03 -3.68 23.11
N GLU A 275 9.71 -3.78 23.02
CA GLU A 275 8.82 -4.04 24.16
C GLU A 275 8.70 -5.54 24.47
N LEU A 276 8.43 -6.35 23.43
CA LEU A 276 8.18 -7.79 23.54
C LEU A 276 9.43 -8.66 23.33
N GLY A 277 10.52 -8.08 22.83
CA GLY A 277 11.71 -8.82 22.43
C GLY A 277 11.53 -9.57 21.09
N PRO A 278 12.33 -10.64 20.87
CA PRO A 278 12.18 -11.49 19.70
C PRO A 278 10.85 -12.24 19.74
N LYS A 279 10.17 -12.31 18.58
CA LYS A 279 8.86 -12.93 18.42
C LYS A 279 8.87 -13.96 17.30
N VAL A 280 8.27 -15.12 17.58
CA VAL A 280 7.98 -16.15 16.58
C VAL A 280 6.46 -16.30 16.47
N ARG A 281 5.98 -16.33 15.24
CA ARG A 281 4.58 -16.58 14.92
C ARG A 281 4.45 -17.85 14.10
N PHE A 282 3.51 -18.69 14.48
CA PHE A 282 3.06 -19.84 13.71
C PHE A 282 1.56 -19.71 13.46
N LYS A 283 1.14 -19.80 12.19
CA LYS A 283 -0.26 -19.84 11.81
C LYS A 283 -0.54 -21.14 11.08
N TRP A 284 -1.59 -21.85 11.51
CA TRP A 284 -2.17 -22.96 10.79
C TRP A 284 -3.57 -22.58 10.32
N SER A 285 -3.88 -22.90 9.06
CA SER A 285 -5.21 -22.71 8.51
C SER A 285 -5.66 -23.92 7.73
N LYS A 286 -6.92 -24.28 7.89
CA LYS A 286 -7.64 -25.30 7.14
C LYS A 286 -8.77 -24.61 6.40
N PRO A 287 -8.57 -24.23 5.13
CA PRO A 287 -9.46 -23.33 4.39
C PRO A 287 -10.79 -23.97 4.00
N TRP A 288 -10.93 -25.29 4.14
CA TRP A 288 -12.13 -26.01 3.75
C TRP A 288 -12.40 -27.18 4.67
N ILE A 289 -13.49 -27.14 5.46
CA ILE A 289 -13.88 -28.19 6.41
C ILE A 289 -15.16 -28.89 5.98
N THR A 290 -16.16 -28.11 5.54
CA THR A 290 -17.48 -28.62 5.13
C THR A 290 -17.79 -28.21 3.70
N GLU A 291 -18.81 -28.81 3.09
CA GLU A 291 -19.29 -28.45 1.75
C GLU A 291 -19.77 -26.99 1.67
N ASP A 292 -20.18 -26.40 2.80
CA ASP A 292 -20.60 -25.01 2.91
C ASP A 292 -19.42 -24.03 3.11
N GLY A 293 -18.16 -24.50 3.02
CA GLY A 293 -16.99 -23.63 3.06
C GLY A 293 -16.61 -23.13 4.45
N HIS A 294 -16.96 -23.85 5.51
CA HIS A 294 -16.45 -23.51 6.84
C HIS A 294 -14.93 -23.68 6.89
N TYR A 295 -14.25 -22.81 7.62
CA TYR A 295 -12.80 -22.87 7.74
C TYR A 295 -12.32 -22.66 9.18
N LEU A 296 -11.10 -23.14 9.45
CA LEU A 296 -10.45 -23.08 10.76
C LEU A 296 -9.11 -22.38 10.63
N GLU A 297 -8.82 -21.51 11.58
CA GLU A 297 -7.52 -20.86 11.73
C GLU A 297 -7.04 -20.99 13.17
N SER A 298 -5.74 -21.23 13.33
CA SER A 298 -5.07 -21.19 14.63
C SER A 298 -3.82 -20.35 14.52
N ASN A 299 -3.57 -19.50 15.51
CA ASN A 299 -2.37 -18.68 15.61
C ASN A 299 -1.70 -18.98 16.93
N LEU A 300 -0.38 -19.14 16.89
CA LEU A 300 0.50 -19.20 18.04
C LEU A 300 1.54 -18.09 17.89
N ASN A 301 1.62 -17.22 18.87
CA ASN A 301 2.66 -16.20 18.97
C ASN A 301 3.45 -16.46 20.26
N VAL A 302 4.76 -16.45 20.14
CA VAL A 302 5.69 -16.63 21.27
C VAL A 302 6.70 -15.49 21.23
N ALA A 303 6.67 -14.66 22.23
CA ALA A 303 7.67 -13.65 22.55
C ALA A 303 8.16 -13.86 23.98
N GLU A 304 9.21 -13.15 24.39
CA GLU A 304 9.80 -13.31 25.72
C GLU A 304 8.80 -12.99 26.84
N LYS A 305 8.08 -11.88 26.69
CA LYS A 305 7.15 -11.34 27.69
C LYS A 305 5.67 -11.59 27.40
N GLN A 306 5.36 -12.19 26.26
CA GLN A 306 3.97 -12.49 25.86
C GLN A 306 3.90 -13.75 25.03
N GLN A 307 2.99 -14.64 25.40
CA GLN A 307 2.64 -15.81 24.61
C GLN A 307 1.13 -15.86 24.42
N ASP A 308 0.69 -16.18 23.22
CA ASP A 308 -0.72 -16.38 22.95
C ASP A 308 -0.96 -17.50 21.93
N ILE A 309 -2.03 -18.25 22.16
CA ILE A 309 -2.58 -19.21 21.23
C ILE A 309 -4.07 -18.92 21.02
N SER A 310 -4.50 -18.97 19.78
CA SER A 310 -5.93 -18.81 19.46
C SER A 310 -6.36 -19.77 18.37
N MET A 311 -7.63 -20.15 18.41
CA MET A 311 -8.29 -20.96 17.38
C MET A 311 -9.64 -20.33 17.06
N ALA A 312 -9.96 -20.24 15.77
CA ALA A 312 -11.21 -19.66 15.29
C ALA A 312 -11.85 -20.56 14.23
N TYR A 313 -13.08 -20.95 14.47
CA TYR A 313 -13.93 -21.65 13.50
C TYR A 313 -14.90 -20.67 12.88
N THR A 314 -14.86 -20.56 11.54
CA THR A 314 -15.64 -19.57 10.78
C THR A 314 -16.66 -20.25 9.88
N ILE A 315 -17.87 -19.72 9.89
CA ILE A 315 -19.03 -20.15 9.12
C ILE A 315 -19.44 -18.99 8.22
N PRO A 316 -19.11 -19.01 6.91
CA PRO A 316 -19.58 -18.00 5.96
C PRO A 316 -21.10 -18.06 5.80
N VAL A 317 -21.72 -16.91 5.58
CA VAL A 317 -23.15 -16.81 5.25
C VAL A 317 -23.29 -16.53 3.76
N ASP A 318 -23.16 -15.28 3.34
CA ASP A 318 -23.26 -14.92 1.93
C ASP A 318 -21.88 -14.59 1.33
N ASP A 319 -21.04 -13.93 2.08
CA ASP A 319 -19.67 -13.55 1.70
C ASP A 319 -18.65 -14.12 2.70
N PRO A 320 -17.74 -15.00 2.27
CA PRO A 320 -16.75 -15.62 3.16
C PRO A 320 -15.73 -14.62 3.73
N ASN A 321 -15.62 -13.42 3.17
CA ASN A 321 -14.73 -12.38 3.68
C ASN A 321 -15.41 -11.52 4.76
N ASP A 322 -16.66 -11.14 4.49
CA ASP A 322 -17.30 -10.01 5.17
C ASP A 322 -18.63 -10.36 5.83
N ASP A 323 -19.24 -11.51 5.52
CA ASP A 323 -20.53 -11.94 6.07
C ASP A 323 -20.44 -13.34 6.68
N LEU A 324 -20.18 -13.41 7.99
CA LEU A 324 -19.81 -14.65 8.64
C LEU A 324 -20.20 -14.71 10.13
N TRP A 325 -20.31 -15.93 10.64
CA TRP A 325 -20.23 -16.24 12.06
C TRP A 325 -18.84 -16.76 12.39
N ARG A 326 -18.33 -16.40 13.57
CA ARG A 326 -17.04 -16.91 14.04
C ARG A 326 -17.15 -17.28 15.53
N LEU A 327 -16.74 -18.51 15.84
CA LEU A 327 -16.50 -18.98 17.19
C LEU A 327 -14.99 -19.03 17.41
N SER A 328 -14.49 -18.36 18.44
CA SER A 328 -13.07 -18.36 18.75
C SER A 328 -12.82 -18.66 20.23
N VAL A 329 -11.67 -19.28 20.49
CA VAL A 329 -11.10 -19.48 21.81
C VAL A 329 -9.65 -19.02 21.76
N GLY A 330 -9.18 -18.37 22.81
CA GLY A 330 -7.81 -17.89 22.93
C GLY A 330 -7.33 -17.99 24.37
N TYR A 331 -6.03 -18.23 24.50
CA TYR A 331 -5.30 -18.14 25.76
C TYR A 331 -4.12 -17.22 25.57
N LYS A 332 -3.92 -16.30 26.47
CA LYS A 332 -2.84 -15.31 26.47
C LYS A 332 -2.20 -15.24 27.83
N LEU A 333 -0.88 -15.26 27.85
CA LEU A 333 -0.04 -15.04 29.00
C LEU A 333 0.80 -13.79 28.78
N GLU A 334 0.80 -12.88 29.72
CA GLU A 334 1.69 -11.71 29.81
C GLU A 334 2.44 -11.77 31.13
N ASP A 335 3.77 -11.64 31.06
CA ASP A 335 4.65 -11.70 32.21
C ASP A 335 5.73 -10.63 32.09
N GLU A 336 5.84 -9.73 33.06
CA GLU A 336 6.79 -8.62 33.12
C GLU A 336 6.76 -7.69 31.89
N LEU A 337 5.66 -7.61 31.17
CA LEU A 337 5.53 -6.74 30.01
C LEU A 337 5.36 -5.27 30.43
N ALA A 338 4.56 -5.03 31.45
CA ALA A 338 4.54 -3.77 32.21
C ALA A 338 5.08 -4.10 33.63
N ASP A 339 5.72 -3.14 34.26
CA ASP A 339 6.45 -3.31 35.51
C ASP A 339 5.67 -4.19 36.53
N ASP A 340 6.22 -5.38 36.86
CA ASP A 340 5.71 -6.37 37.81
C ASP A 340 4.26 -6.85 37.60
N ILE A 341 3.74 -6.81 36.35
CA ILE A 341 2.40 -7.29 36.02
C ILE A 341 2.46 -8.68 35.39
N TYR A 342 1.66 -9.58 35.96
CA TYR A 342 1.39 -10.91 35.45
C TYR A 342 -0.09 -11.02 35.08
N SER A 343 -0.44 -11.59 33.92
CA SER A 343 -1.83 -11.83 33.51
C SER A 343 -1.95 -13.08 32.65
N GLU A 344 -2.87 -13.95 33.01
CA GLU A 344 -3.34 -15.10 32.23
C GLU A 344 -4.81 -14.90 31.87
N ILE A 345 -5.13 -14.96 30.56
CA ILE A 345 -6.48 -14.74 30.08
C ILE A 345 -6.93 -15.91 29.20
N LEU A 346 -8.04 -16.53 29.56
CA LEU A 346 -8.79 -17.46 28.72
C LEU A 346 -10.02 -16.74 28.15
N THR A 347 -10.08 -16.59 26.83
CA THR A 347 -11.18 -15.92 26.12
C THR A 347 -11.96 -16.90 25.27
N GLY A 348 -13.29 -16.88 25.37
CA GLY A 348 -14.21 -17.51 24.42
C GLY A 348 -15.11 -16.45 23.79
N GLN A 349 -15.26 -16.46 22.47
CA GLN A 349 -16.07 -15.45 21.78
C GLN A 349 -16.89 -16.05 20.64
N LEU A 350 -18.17 -15.70 20.61
CA LEU A 350 -19.05 -15.90 19.46
C LEU A 350 -19.33 -14.53 18.83
N GLN A 351 -19.10 -14.40 17.53
CA GLN A 351 -19.35 -13.15 16.82
C GLN A 351 -20.09 -13.36 15.51
N ARG A 352 -20.93 -12.38 15.14
CA ARG A 352 -21.54 -12.20 13.84
C ARG A 352 -20.92 -10.95 13.20
N GLN A 353 -20.38 -11.11 11.99
CA GLN A 353 -19.78 -10.04 11.22
C GLN A 353 -20.53 -9.87 9.91
N TRP A 354 -20.71 -8.62 9.44
CA TRP A 354 -21.26 -8.29 8.13
C TRP A 354 -20.81 -6.91 7.64
N LEU A 355 -20.70 -6.78 6.31
CA LEU A 355 -20.29 -5.56 5.65
C LEU A 355 -21.52 -4.68 5.34
N THR A 356 -21.39 -3.36 5.49
CA THR A 356 -22.39 -2.40 5.03
C THR A 356 -22.09 -1.94 3.61
N GLU A 357 -23.08 -1.27 2.95
CA GLU A 357 -22.90 -0.66 1.62
C GLU A 357 -21.74 0.36 1.60
N ASP A 358 -21.54 1.12 2.69
CA ASP A 358 -20.45 2.10 2.85
C ASP A 358 -19.10 1.48 3.23
N LYS A 359 -19.00 0.14 3.15
CA LYS A 359 -17.78 -0.62 3.48
C LYS A 359 -17.34 -0.51 4.94
N TRP A 360 -18.28 -0.42 5.88
CA TRP A 360 -18.05 -0.64 7.30
C TRP A 360 -18.28 -2.11 7.65
N VAL A 361 -17.32 -2.70 8.33
CA VAL A 361 -17.45 -4.01 8.95
C VAL A 361 -18.15 -3.82 10.29
N ARG A 362 -19.34 -4.38 10.44
CA ARG A 362 -20.07 -4.44 11.71
C ARG A 362 -19.84 -5.79 12.35
N THR A 363 -19.58 -5.79 13.65
CA THR A 363 -19.46 -7.04 14.41
C THR A 363 -20.29 -6.92 15.67
N ALA A 364 -21.23 -7.85 15.87
CA ALA A 364 -21.87 -8.08 17.15
C ALA A 364 -21.24 -9.33 17.77
N PHE A 365 -20.90 -9.28 19.04
CA PHE A 365 -20.22 -10.38 19.72
C PHE A 365 -20.72 -10.61 21.13
N LEU A 366 -20.50 -11.83 21.60
CA LEU A 366 -20.60 -12.22 22.99
C LEU A 366 -19.24 -12.82 23.37
N ARG A 367 -18.54 -12.16 24.29
CA ARG A 367 -17.22 -12.57 24.76
C ARG A 367 -17.31 -12.97 26.23
N ARG A 368 -16.66 -14.07 26.58
CA ARG A 368 -16.39 -14.46 27.97
C ARG A 368 -14.89 -14.50 28.15
N ASP A 369 -14.44 -13.74 29.16
CA ASP A 369 -13.05 -13.73 29.59
C ASP A 369 -13.01 -14.29 31.03
N GLN A 370 -12.01 -15.13 31.28
CA GLN A 370 -11.57 -15.55 32.62
C GLN A 370 -10.11 -15.13 32.71
N GLU A 371 -9.82 -14.22 33.62
CA GLU A 371 -8.50 -13.66 33.82
C GLU A 371 -8.02 -13.91 35.25
N THR A 372 -6.77 -14.36 35.37
CA THR A 372 -6.03 -14.36 36.63
C THR A 372 -4.86 -13.40 36.45
N TYR A 373 -4.73 -12.42 37.31
CA TYR A 373 -3.68 -11.41 37.21
C TYR A 373 -3.13 -11.04 38.58
N ARG A 374 -1.92 -10.45 38.59
CA ARG A 374 -1.23 -9.91 39.73
C ARG A 374 -0.58 -8.58 39.36
N ILE A 375 -0.73 -7.56 40.18
CA ILE A 375 -0.11 -6.25 40.01
C ILE A 375 0.84 -6.06 41.20
N GLY A 376 2.12 -5.79 40.95
CA GLY A 376 3.13 -5.64 41.97
C GLY A 376 3.25 -6.86 42.89
N ASP A 377 3.32 -6.63 44.18
CA ASP A 377 3.40 -7.64 45.23
C ASP A 377 2.03 -8.11 45.74
N GLU A 378 0.92 -7.60 45.16
CA GLU A 378 -0.43 -7.96 45.54
C GLU A 378 -0.75 -9.47 45.32
N PRO A 379 -1.70 -10.06 46.06
CA PRO A 379 -2.15 -11.43 45.80
C PRO A 379 -2.76 -11.57 44.40
N GLU A 380 -2.63 -12.76 43.81
CA GLU A 380 -3.31 -13.07 42.52
C GLU A 380 -4.83 -12.94 42.67
N GLU A 381 -5.43 -12.19 41.73
CA GLU A 381 -6.87 -12.02 41.60
C GLU A 381 -7.40 -12.79 40.41
N SER A 382 -8.60 -13.34 40.54
CA SER A 382 -9.28 -14.04 39.46
C SER A 382 -10.63 -13.38 39.19
N THR A 383 -10.86 -13.05 37.91
CA THR A 383 -12.07 -12.36 37.47
C THR A 383 -12.72 -13.11 36.30
N GLU A 384 -14.03 -12.98 36.21
CA GLU A 384 -14.82 -13.50 35.07
C GLU A 384 -15.68 -12.36 34.53
N MET A 385 -15.72 -12.25 33.20
CA MET A 385 -16.54 -11.25 32.48
C MET A 385 -17.28 -11.89 31.34
N LEU A 386 -18.60 -11.72 31.29
CA LEU A 386 -19.41 -12.01 30.11
C LEU A 386 -19.84 -10.69 29.45
N MET A 387 -19.31 -10.41 28.29
CA MET A 387 -19.46 -9.11 27.64
C MET A 387 -20.10 -9.24 26.26
N PRO A 388 -21.39 -8.98 26.12
CA PRO A 388 -21.96 -8.62 24.83
C PRO A 388 -21.41 -7.27 24.36
N GLY A 389 -21.18 -7.16 23.04
CA GLY A 389 -20.63 -5.95 22.49
C GLY A 389 -20.91 -5.80 21.00
N ILE A 390 -20.62 -4.61 20.51
CA ILE A 390 -20.73 -4.26 19.09
C ILE A 390 -19.51 -3.46 18.67
N SER A 391 -19.01 -3.68 17.45
CA SER A 391 -17.96 -2.87 16.89
C SER A 391 -18.24 -2.49 15.44
N TYR A 392 -17.70 -1.34 15.03
CA TYR A 392 -17.69 -0.82 13.68
C TYR A 392 -16.26 -0.54 13.27
N ALA A 393 -15.80 -1.20 12.22
CA ALA A 393 -14.45 -1.02 11.70
C ALA A 393 -14.49 -0.66 10.22
N ARG A 394 -13.60 0.24 9.81
CA ARG A 394 -13.36 0.53 8.40
C ARG A 394 -11.89 0.84 8.18
N LYS A 395 -11.28 0.15 7.22
CA LYS A 395 -9.90 0.43 6.79
C LYS A 395 -9.86 0.62 5.29
N LYS A 396 -9.27 1.73 4.85
CA LYS A 396 -8.99 2.00 3.44
C LYS A 396 -7.54 2.43 3.33
N SER A 397 -6.77 1.78 2.46
CA SER A 397 -5.36 2.14 2.24
C SER A 397 -4.95 1.94 0.79
N LYS A 398 -3.90 2.65 0.36
CA LYS A 398 -3.25 2.49 -0.95
C LYS A 398 -1.75 2.41 -0.73
N GLY A 399 -1.07 1.53 -1.46
CA GLY A 399 0.38 1.33 -1.38
C GLY A 399 0.81 0.00 -0.73
N GLY A 400 -0.15 -0.90 -0.42
CA GLY A 400 0.14 -2.24 0.12
C GLY A 400 0.90 -2.17 1.44
N THR A 401 2.08 -2.80 1.51
CA THR A 401 2.93 -2.86 2.71
C THR A 401 3.60 -1.52 3.07
N THR A 402 3.61 -0.55 2.15
CA THR A 402 4.15 0.80 2.36
C THR A 402 3.10 1.84 1.96
N PRO A 403 2.05 2.03 2.77
CA PRO A 403 0.94 2.89 2.40
C PRO A 403 1.39 4.35 2.22
N TYR A 404 0.85 5.00 1.17
CA TYR A 404 1.01 6.44 0.92
C TYR A 404 -0.27 7.21 1.13
N TRP A 405 -1.38 6.52 1.26
CA TRP A 405 -2.70 7.03 1.59
C TRP A 405 -3.45 6.00 2.42
N GLY A 406 -4.10 6.41 3.50
CA GLY A 406 -4.88 5.50 4.32
C GLY A 406 -5.75 6.20 5.34
N GLU A 407 -6.76 5.48 5.80
CA GLU A 407 -7.68 5.86 6.85
C GLU A 407 -8.20 4.59 7.53
N GLN A 408 -8.16 4.58 8.85
CA GLN A 408 -8.67 3.47 9.65
C GLN A 408 -9.53 4.01 10.79
N TRP A 409 -10.68 3.38 11.00
CA TRP A 409 -11.58 3.62 12.10
C TRP A 409 -11.89 2.31 12.82
N LEU A 410 -11.92 2.35 14.13
CA LEU A 410 -12.47 1.29 14.97
C LEU A 410 -13.27 1.96 16.09
N ILE A 411 -14.54 1.58 16.22
CA ILE A 411 -15.44 2.04 17.28
C ILE A 411 -16.00 0.78 17.92
N SER A 412 -15.92 0.64 19.23
CA SER A 412 -16.47 -0.51 19.95
C SER A 412 -17.17 -0.07 21.22
N ALA A 413 -18.20 -0.80 21.56
CA ALA A 413 -18.89 -0.70 22.85
C ALA A 413 -19.20 -2.10 23.35
N GLU A 414 -18.93 -2.33 24.63
CA GLU A 414 -19.17 -3.60 25.31
C GLU A 414 -19.64 -3.33 26.74
N PHE A 415 -20.36 -4.26 27.30
CA PHE A 415 -20.85 -4.13 28.67
C PHE A 415 -20.87 -5.48 29.40
N GLY A 416 -20.64 -5.44 30.70
CA GLY A 416 -20.75 -6.56 31.64
C GLY A 416 -21.76 -6.24 32.73
N LEU A 417 -22.45 -7.26 33.24
CA LEU A 417 -23.40 -7.15 34.33
C LEU A 417 -23.00 -8.12 35.42
N ASP A 418 -22.79 -7.60 36.62
CA ASP A 418 -22.38 -8.33 37.82
C ASP A 418 -23.25 -9.56 38.10
N ASP A 419 -24.58 -9.40 38.01
CA ASP A 419 -25.52 -10.50 38.21
C ASP A 419 -25.53 -11.55 37.04
N VAL A 420 -24.75 -11.34 35.97
CA VAL A 420 -24.78 -12.19 34.75
C VAL A 420 -23.38 -12.61 34.37
N LEU A 421 -22.77 -13.51 35.15
CA LEU A 421 -21.45 -14.11 34.88
C LEU A 421 -20.32 -13.07 34.68
N SER A 422 -20.38 -11.97 35.40
CA SER A 422 -19.36 -10.92 35.39
C SER A 422 -19.05 -10.50 36.86
N THR A 423 -17.78 -10.21 37.12
CA THR A 423 -17.32 -9.78 38.43
C THR A 423 -17.77 -8.36 38.77
N THR A 424 -18.08 -7.54 37.81
CA THR A 424 -18.49 -6.13 37.99
C THR A 424 -19.40 -5.63 36.90
N ASN A 425 -20.19 -4.59 37.20
CA ASN A 425 -20.93 -3.82 36.21
C ASN A 425 -19.98 -2.92 35.45
N LEU A 426 -19.98 -3.03 34.12
CA LEU A 426 -19.06 -2.32 33.25
C LEU A 426 -19.74 -1.89 31.94
N VAL A 427 -19.56 -0.64 31.53
CA VAL A 427 -19.76 -0.21 30.16
C VAL A 427 -18.44 0.36 29.64
N ARG A 428 -17.91 -0.20 28.58
CA ARG A 428 -16.63 0.20 27.98
C ARG A 428 -16.83 0.61 26.53
N VAL A 429 -16.39 1.83 26.20
CA VAL A 429 -16.44 2.37 24.84
C VAL A 429 -15.03 2.75 24.40
N GLN A 430 -14.68 2.43 23.17
CA GLN A 430 -13.38 2.77 22.60
C GLN A 430 -13.53 3.26 21.17
N LEU A 431 -12.76 4.29 20.82
CA LEU A 431 -12.64 4.84 19.47
C LEU A 431 -11.17 4.94 19.10
N GLN A 432 -10.81 4.37 17.95
CA GLN A 432 -9.47 4.52 17.36
C GLN A 432 -9.61 5.08 15.96
N HIS A 433 -8.80 6.08 15.65
CA HIS A 433 -8.72 6.66 14.32
C HIS A 433 -7.26 6.81 13.90
N ALA A 434 -6.95 6.41 12.67
CA ALA A 434 -5.66 6.67 12.05
C ALA A 434 -5.88 7.25 10.64
N TRP A 435 -5.07 8.24 10.30
CA TRP A 435 -5.14 8.95 9.03
C TRP A 435 -3.73 9.17 8.47
N LEU A 436 -3.54 8.88 7.17
CA LEU A 436 -2.25 8.94 6.51
C LEU A 436 -2.40 9.52 5.11
N ARG A 437 -1.60 10.54 4.77
CA ARG A 437 -1.56 11.17 3.45
C ARG A 437 -0.14 11.53 3.05
N THR A 438 0.16 11.28 1.77
CA THR A 438 1.42 11.73 1.16
C THR A 438 1.17 12.90 0.22
N TYR A 439 1.94 13.97 0.38
CA TYR A 439 1.92 15.17 -0.46
C TYR A 439 3.23 15.27 -1.24
N LEU A 440 3.14 15.76 -2.50
CA LEU A 440 4.29 15.95 -3.38
C LEU A 440 5.20 14.71 -3.46
N ASP A 441 4.62 13.51 -3.36
CA ASP A 441 5.26 12.18 -3.42
C ASP A 441 6.34 11.89 -2.36
N LYS A 442 6.66 12.85 -1.50
CA LYS A 442 7.77 12.78 -0.52
C LYS A 442 7.40 13.13 0.92
N HIS A 443 6.28 13.81 1.13
CA HIS A 443 5.89 14.36 2.42
C HIS A 443 4.71 13.58 2.98
N LEU A 444 4.96 12.61 3.85
CA LEU A 444 3.91 11.79 4.45
C LEU A 444 3.58 12.33 5.84
N VAL A 445 2.30 12.57 6.08
CA VAL A 445 1.74 12.97 7.38
C VAL A 445 0.90 11.81 7.90
N PHE A 446 1.15 11.42 9.13
CA PHE A 446 0.40 10.40 9.85
C PHE A 446 -0.17 10.98 11.14
N LEU A 447 -1.46 10.75 11.35
CA LEU A 447 -2.20 11.14 12.56
C LEU A 447 -2.87 9.89 13.13
N LYS A 448 -2.81 9.72 14.45
CA LYS A 448 -3.49 8.66 15.18
C LYS A 448 -4.10 9.23 16.44
N ALA A 449 -5.27 8.76 16.79
CA ALA A 449 -5.94 9.08 18.05
C ALA A 449 -6.64 7.83 18.61
N ASN A 450 -6.54 7.61 19.91
CA ASN A 450 -7.32 6.61 20.64
C ASN A 450 -8.01 7.31 21.80
N VAL A 451 -9.30 7.03 21.92
CA VAL A 451 -10.14 7.53 23.01
C VAL A 451 -10.85 6.34 23.63
N GLY A 452 -10.79 6.22 24.95
CA GLY A 452 -11.47 5.19 25.71
C GLY A 452 -12.22 5.79 26.89
N ALA A 453 -13.36 5.22 27.21
CA ALA A 453 -14.12 5.57 28.38
C ALA A 453 -14.77 4.32 28.98
N MET A 454 -14.76 4.24 30.30
CA MET A 454 -15.33 3.16 31.06
C MET A 454 -16.23 3.72 32.17
N LEU A 455 -17.45 3.22 32.23
CA LEU A 455 -18.36 3.46 33.32
C LEU A 455 -18.32 2.23 34.25
N VAL A 456 -17.78 2.39 35.42
CA VAL A 456 -17.65 1.38 36.47
C VAL A 456 -17.60 2.06 37.82
N ASP A 457 -18.11 1.41 38.86
CA ASP A 457 -18.09 1.97 40.21
C ASP A 457 -16.67 2.01 40.79
N ASN A 458 -15.98 0.88 40.79
CA ASN A 458 -14.58 0.79 41.25
C ASN A 458 -13.71 0.14 40.15
N ILE A 459 -12.58 0.79 39.77
CA ILE A 459 -11.64 0.31 38.75
C ILE A 459 -10.93 -0.98 39.21
N GLU A 460 -10.69 -1.17 40.47
CA GLU A 460 -10.02 -2.34 41.04
C GLU A 460 -10.79 -3.64 40.73
N ASN A 461 -12.13 -3.58 40.66
CA ASN A 461 -12.98 -4.72 40.33
C ASN A 461 -12.98 -5.06 38.81
N VAL A 462 -12.32 -4.24 37.98
CA VAL A 462 -12.21 -4.47 36.57
C VAL A 462 -10.97 -5.33 36.28
N PRO A 463 -11.09 -6.41 35.48
CA PRO A 463 -9.92 -7.18 35.06
C PRO A 463 -8.83 -6.29 34.48
N TYR A 464 -7.57 -6.59 34.79
CA TYR A 464 -6.42 -5.80 34.33
C TYR A 464 -6.44 -5.55 32.79
N SER A 465 -6.74 -6.58 32.02
CA SER A 465 -6.77 -6.50 30.54
C SER A 465 -7.82 -5.55 29.97
N LEU A 466 -8.83 -5.15 30.74
CA LEU A 466 -9.87 -4.24 30.32
C LEU A 466 -9.62 -2.79 30.73
N ARG A 467 -8.72 -2.55 31.70
CA ARG A 467 -8.34 -1.21 32.14
C ARG A 467 -7.56 -0.49 31.04
N PHE A 468 -7.53 0.83 31.08
CA PHE A 468 -6.80 1.62 30.12
C PHE A 468 -5.42 2.00 30.62
N TYR A 469 -4.42 1.87 29.72
CA TYR A 469 -3.03 2.27 29.94
C TYR A 469 -2.54 3.04 28.73
N ALA A 470 -1.61 3.96 28.93
CA ALA A 470 -0.88 4.65 27.90
C ALA A 470 0.65 4.48 28.07
N GLY A 471 1.43 4.92 27.12
CA GLY A 471 2.88 4.70 27.05
C GLY A 471 3.25 3.54 26.11
N GLY A 472 4.50 3.56 25.63
CA GLY A 472 5.06 2.58 24.71
C GLY A 472 5.08 3.00 23.26
N ASP A 473 5.69 2.15 22.42
CA ASP A 473 6.01 2.41 21.01
C ASP A 473 4.77 2.66 20.12
N GLN A 474 3.62 2.13 20.50
CA GLN A 474 2.37 2.27 19.76
C GLN A 474 1.41 3.31 20.36
N SER A 475 1.78 3.96 21.47
CA SER A 475 0.97 4.90 22.23
C SER A 475 1.69 6.25 22.40
N VAL A 476 2.41 6.47 23.49
CA VAL A 476 3.20 7.68 23.77
C VAL A 476 4.66 7.27 23.84
N ARG A 477 5.39 7.45 22.72
CA ARG A 477 6.81 7.11 22.63
C ARG A 477 7.63 7.99 23.58
N GLY A 478 8.70 7.43 24.12
CA GLY A 478 9.51 8.08 25.17
C GLY A 478 9.17 7.58 26.58
N PHE A 479 7.98 6.98 26.77
CA PHE A 479 7.55 6.34 27.99
C PHE A 479 7.58 4.81 27.86
N ALA A 480 7.69 4.08 28.96
CA ALA A 480 7.64 2.62 28.97
C ALA A 480 6.24 2.12 28.53
N TYR A 481 6.18 0.88 28.09
CA TYR A 481 4.90 0.24 27.77
C TYR A 481 3.98 0.27 28.98
N GLN A 482 2.77 0.78 28.81
CA GLN A 482 1.72 0.91 29.82
C GLN A 482 2.10 1.70 31.09
N SER A 483 3.19 2.48 31.08
CA SER A 483 3.69 3.22 32.24
C SER A 483 2.97 4.54 32.54
N ILE A 484 1.96 4.89 31.75
CA ILE A 484 1.13 6.08 31.97
C ILE A 484 -0.24 5.60 32.42
N SER A 485 -0.47 5.61 33.71
CA SER A 485 -1.74 5.30 34.35
C SER A 485 -1.73 5.82 35.79
N PRO A 486 -2.89 5.87 36.46
CA PRO A 486 -2.93 6.10 37.89
C PRO A 486 -2.13 5.03 38.66
N GLU A 487 -1.53 5.44 39.78
CA GLU A 487 -0.80 4.60 40.72
C GLU A 487 -1.64 4.45 41.99
N ASP A 488 -1.52 3.32 42.69
CA ASP A 488 -2.07 3.12 44.01
C ASP A 488 -1.18 3.71 45.11
N GLU A 489 -1.49 3.41 46.38
CA GLU A 489 -0.73 3.91 47.55
C GLU A 489 0.70 3.33 47.63
N ASP A 490 0.95 2.17 47.00
CA ASP A 490 2.24 1.48 46.97
C ASP A 490 3.07 1.87 45.73
N GLY A 491 2.48 2.62 44.80
CA GLY A 491 3.10 3.11 43.56
C GLY A 491 2.93 2.16 42.35
N ASP A 492 2.07 1.15 42.48
CA ASP A 492 1.78 0.22 41.40
C ASP A 492 0.76 0.78 40.41
N LEU A 493 0.97 0.48 39.10
CA LEU A 493 0.15 0.97 37.99
C LEU A 493 -1.19 0.25 37.92
N ILE A 494 -2.27 0.89 38.36
CA ILE A 494 -3.60 0.27 38.46
C ILE A 494 -4.49 0.39 37.23
N GLY A 495 -4.06 1.17 36.20
CA GLY A 495 -4.87 1.47 35.00
C GLY A 495 -5.97 2.51 35.24
N GLY A 496 -6.50 3.06 34.16
CA GLY A 496 -7.47 4.15 34.17
C GLY A 496 -8.85 3.78 33.63
N LYS A 497 -9.86 4.56 34.00
CA LYS A 497 -11.23 4.53 33.44
C LYS A 497 -11.32 5.25 32.11
N TYR A 498 -10.43 6.19 31.85
CA TYR A 498 -10.41 7.00 30.64
C TYR A 498 -9.06 6.92 29.95
N LEU A 499 -9.07 6.96 28.63
CA LEU A 499 -7.87 6.97 27.78
C LEU A 499 -7.99 8.08 26.74
N LEU A 500 -6.93 8.84 26.60
CA LEU A 500 -6.75 9.73 25.45
C LEU A 500 -5.30 9.66 25.01
N THR A 501 -5.04 9.17 23.79
CA THR A 501 -3.71 9.23 23.19
C THR A 501 -3.77 9.76 21.79
N SER A 502 -2.75 10.49 21.37
CA SER A 502 -2.64 11.06 20.03
C SER A 502 -1.20 11.05 19.53
N THR A 503 -1.04 10.84 18.24
CA THR A 503 0.25 10.89 17.53
C THR A 503 0.12 11.82 16.34
N ILE A 504 1.11 12.72 16.17
CA ILE A 504 1.35 13.49 14.97
C ILE A 504 2.75 13.15 14.48
N GLU A 505 2.85 12.57 13.28
CA GLU A 505 4.13 12.19 12.70
C GLU A 505 4.26 12.73 11.28
N TYR A 506 5.39 13.34 10.99
CA TYR A 506 5.77 13.80 9.66
C TYR A 506 6.98 13.03 9.17
N ASN A 507 6.87 12.44 7.96
CA ASN A 507 7.94 11.70 7.32
C ASN A 507 8.35 12.37 6.02
N TYR A 508 9.65 12.55 5.81
CA TYR A 508 10.23 13.06 4.58
C TYR A 508 11.05 11.99 3.87
N GLN A 509 10.65 11.66 2.64
CA GLN A 509 11.37 10.68 1.81
C GLN A 509 12.54 11.35 1.09
N PHE A 510 13.73 11.22 1.66
CA PHE A 510 14.96 11.83 1.14
C PHE A 510 15.70 10.93 0.15
N ALA A 511 15.43 9.61 0.14
CA ALA A 511 15.96 8.65 -0.82
C ALA A 511 14.90 7.60 -1.18
N GLN A 512 15.13 6.79 -2.20
CA GLN A 512 14.16 5.84 -2.75
C GLN A 512 13.51 4.95 -1.68
N ASN A 513 14.30 4.44 -0.72
CA ASN A 513 13.83 3.52 0.32
C ASN A 513 13.98 4.09 1.74
N TRP A 514 14.29 5.39 1.88
CA TRP A 514 14.53 5.99 3.17
C TRP A 514 13.63 7.19 3.45
N ARG A 515 13.03 7.20 4.63
CA ARG A 515 12.32 8.35 5.18
C ARG A 515 12.96 8.77 6.50
N ALA A 516 13.04 10.07 6.75
CA ALA A 516 13.28 10.63 8.07
C ALA A 516 11.93 11.04 8.68
N ALA A 517 11.73 10.75 9.96
CA ALA A 517 10.50 11.04 10.68
C ALA A 517 10.75 12.00 11.84
N LEU A 518 9.80 12.88 12.08
CA LEU A 518 9.68 13.70 13.29
C LEU A 518 8.27 13.45 13.86
N PHE A 519 8.16 13.29 15.16
CA PHE A 519 6.88 13.02 15.79
C PHE A 519 6.73 13.67 17.16
N VAL A 520 5.47 13.88 17.50
CA VAL A 520 5.02 14.25 18.84
C VAL A 520 3.83 13.35 19.18
N ASP A 521 3.92 12.70 20.32
CA ASP A 521 2.87 11.88 20.91
C ASP A 521 2.42 12.54 22.19
N GLY A 522 1.15 12.40 22.51
CA GLY A 522 0.62 12.88 23.78
C GLY A 522 -0.52 11.99 24.26
N GLY A 523 -0.64 11.82 25.56
CA GLY A 523 -1.72 11.02 26.09
C GLY A 523 -1.71 10.86 27.60
N THR A 524 -2.82 10.34 28.08
CA THR A 524 -3.02 9.96 29.49
C THR A 524 -3.97 8.77 29.57
N ALA A 525 -3.78 7.94 30.58
CA ALA A 525 -4.81 7.05 31.12
C ALA A 525 -5.08 7.50 32.55
N THR A 526 -6.36 7.73 32.90
CA THR A 526 -6.72 8.43 34.15
C THR A 526 -8.03 7.92 34.71
N ASN A 527 -8.22 8.11 36.02
CA ASN A 527 -9.49 7.88 36.73
C ASN A 527 -10.31 9.16 36.85
N ASP A 528 -9.68 10.31 36.83
CA ASP A 528 -10.30 11.63 36.70
C ASP A 528 -9.46 12.53 35.79
N PHE A 529 -10.00 13.64 35.31
CA PHE A 529 -9.31 14.52 34.36
C PHE A 529 -8.38 15.55 35.04
N SER A 530 -8.03 15.35 36.29
CA SER A 530 -7.05 16.16 37.02
C SER A 530 -5.62 15.65 36.86
N ASP A 531 -5.44 14.41 36.37
CA ASP A 531 -4.13 13.79 36.16
C ASP A 531 -3.39 14.43 35.01
N ASP A 532 -2.07 14.36 35.03
CA ASP A 532 -1.19 14.98 34.07
C ASP A 532 -1.31 14.34 32.68
N PHE A 533 -1.23 15.16 31.67
CA PHE A 533 -1.15 14.75 30.27
C PHE A 533 0.31 14.63 29.85
N GLU A 534 0.75 13.41 29.57
CA GLU A 534 2.13 13.13 29.21
C GLU A 534 2.41 13.40 27.73
N VAL A 535 3.58 13.96 27.44
CA VAL A 535 4.01 14.30 26.07
C VAL A 535 5.37 13.68 25.79
N GLY A 536 5.46 12.98 24.67
CA GLY A 536 6.69 12.46 24.11
C GLY A 536 6.97 13.07 22.74
N ALA A 537 8.24 13.30 22.44
CA ALA A 537 8.65 13.77 21.11
C ALA A 537 9.93 13.08 20.69
N GLY A 538 10.13 12.96 19.38
CA GLY A 538 11.31 12.30 18.88
C GLY A 538 11.51 12.42 17.37
N PHE A 539 12.54 11.73 16.94
CA PHE A 539 12.84 11.56 15.52
C PHE A 539 13.14 10.08 15.22
N GLY A 540 13.06 9.72 13.95
CA GLY A 540 13.37 8.36 13.54
C GLY A 540 13.66 8.23 12.07
N PHE A 541 14.01 7.00 11.69
CA PHE A 541 14.24 6.61 10.32
C PHE A 541 13.36 5.43 9.95
N ARG A 542 12.94 5.41 8.69
CA ARG A 542 12.10 4.37 8.09
C ARG A 542 12.84 3.80 6.88
N TYR A 543 13.17 2.53 6.92
CA TYR A 543 13.69 1.82 5.76
C TYR A 543 12.57 1.01 5.12
N LEU A 544 12.20 1.36 3.89
CA LEU A 544 11.09 0.74 3.17
C LEU A 544 11.51 -0.60 2.59
N THR A 545 10.91 -1.69 3.07
CA THR A 545 11.15 -3.06 2.60
C THR A 545 9.90 -3.63 1.92
N PRO A 546 10.02 -4.70 1.11
CA PRO A 546 8.86 -5.37 0.52
C PRO A 546 7.86 -5.93 1.54
N ILE A 547 8.30 -6.20 2.77
CA ILE A 547 7.45 -6.72 3.86
C ILE A 547 6.92 -5.63 4.81
N GLY A 548 7.23 -4.36 4.53
CA GLY A 548 6.85 -3.20 5.34
C GLY A 548 8.06 -2.39 5.80
N PRO A 549 7.85 -1.16 6.29
CA PRO A 549 8.93 -0.32 6.80
C PRO A 549 9.53 -0.89 8.10
N VAL A 550 10.86 -0.87 8.18
CA VAL A 550 11.60 -1.00 9.43
C VAL A 550 11.74 0.41 10.00
N LYS A 551 11.27 0.62 11.21
CA LYS A 551 11.24 1.91 11.90
C LYS A 551 12.21 1.86 13.07
N VAL A 552 13.03 2.88 13.17
CA VAL A 552 13.94 3.10 14.30
C VAL A 552 13.66 4.49 14.83
N ASP A 553 13.14 4.59 16.05
CA ASP A 553 12.72 5.83 16.68
C ASP A 553 13.52 6.09 17.94
N HIS A 554 13.95 7.32 18.12
CA HIS A 554 14.50 7.84 19.37
C HIS A 554 13.56 8.90 19.92
N ALA A 555 13.04 8.66 21.12
CA ALA A 555 12.02 9.49 21.74
C ALA A 555 12.40 9.89 23.17
N TRP A 556 11.95 11.08 23.56
CA TRP A 556 12.07 11.63 24.89
C TRP A 556 10.68 11.85 25.50
N GLY A 557 10.47 11.41 26.73
CA GLY A 557 9.38 11.89 27.58
C GLY A 557 9.70 13.30 28.05
N LEU A 558 8.78 14.24 27.81
CA LEU A 558 9.04 15.67 28.05
C LEU A 558 8.43 16.19 29.34
N THR A 559 7.41 15.53 29.88
CA THR A 559 6.54 16.04 30.94
C THR A 559 6.79 15.38 32.31
N LYS A 560 7.21 14.14 32.39
CA LYS A 560 7.52 13.48 33.67
C LYS A 560 8.83 14.04 34.26
N GLU A 561 8.94 14.23 35.58
CA GLU A 561 10.12 14.78 36.28
C GLU A 561 11.41 14.00 35.96
N SER A 562 11.34 12.69 35.77
CA SER A 562 12.44 11.89 35.23
C SER A 562 12.35 11.87 33.72
N LYS A 563 13.13 12.70 33.04
CA LYS A 563 13.26 12.69 31.55
C LYS A 563 13.63 11.29 31.08
N SER A 564 12.65 10.52 30.64
CA SER A 564 12.88 9.22 30.05
C SER A 564 13.32 9.36 28.60
N THR A 565 14.22 8.51 28.17
CA THR A 565 14.62 8.41 26.75
C THR A 565 14.57 6.97 26.32
N ARG A 566 13.99 6.72 25.16
CA ARG A 566 13.82 5.35 24.65
C ARG A 566 14.19 5.27 23.16
N LEU A 567 14.84 4.17 22.82
CA LEU A 567 15.08 3.75 21.45
C LEU A 567 14.11 2.60 21.14
N SER A 568 13.32 2.73 20.09
CA SER A 568 12.41 1.68 19.64
C SER A 568 12.72 1.21 18.23
N ILE A 569 12.53 -0.08 18.00
CA ILE A 569 12.67 -0.71 16.68
C ILE A 569 11.40 -1.50 16.41
N THR A 570 10.69 -1.16 15.33
CA THR A 570 9.46 -1.85 14.93
C THR A 570 9.46 -2.16 13.43
N ILE A 571 8.76 -3.22 13.04
CA ILE A 571 8.59 -3.62 11.64
C ILE A 571 7.10 -3.69 11.33
N GLY A 572 6.67 -3.01 10.26
CA GLY A 572 5.29 -3.04 9.80
C GLY A 572 4.76 -1.68 9.34
N PRO A 573 3.61 -1.66 8.65
CA PRO A 573 2.99 -0.43 8.16
C PRO A 573 2.46 0.46 9.29
N GLU A 574 2.20 1.72 8.99
CA GLU A 574 1.60 2.70 9.91
C GLU A 574 0.09 2.45 10.12
N ILE A 575 -0.59 1.92 9.11
CA ILE A 575 -2.03 1.64 9.07
C ILE A 575 -2.27 0.20 8.62
#